data_3cce277e86f680c63321b783fb08a1bb
#
_entry.id   3cce277e86f680c63321b783fb08a1bb
#
_cell.length_a   1.000
_cell.length_b   1.000
_cell.length_c   1.000
_cell.angle_alpha   90.00
_cell.angle_beta   90.00
_cell.angle_gamma   90.00
#
_symmetry.space_group_name_H-M   'P 1'
#
loop_
_entity.id
_entity.type
_entity.pdbx_description
1 polymer ?
#
loop_
_entity_poly.entity_id
_entity_poly.type
_entity_poly.pdbx_seq_one_letter_code
_entity_poly.pdbx_strand_id
1 'polypeptide(L)'
;MDKEYMAIRYEDGKIEKVHVITFLISEDGMRNYVVFSKDETQGVDNDHVIYISKIIENTGLLLVEEIKEDIEWRDVQGLLKKIANS
;
A
#
# COMPACT_ATOMS: atom_id res chain seq x y z
N MET A 1 -0.81 9.55 19.72
CA MET A 1 -0.32 9.66 18.35
C MET A 1 -1.33 9.08 17.40
N ASP A 2 -1.70 9.87 16.44
CA ASP A 2 -2.79 9.51 15.57
C ASP A 2 -2.31 8.68 14.41
N LYS A 3 -2.85 7.48 14.31
CA LYS A 3 -2.62 6.64 13.15
C LYS A 3 -3.61 7.04 12.08
N GLU A 4 -3.14 7.16 10.87
CA GLU A 4 -4.02 7.43 9.76
C GLU A 4 -4.61 6.13 9.24
N TYR A 5 -5.92 6.06 9.25
CA TYR A 5 -6.63 4.92 8.68
C TYR A 5 -7.38 5.37 7.45
N MET A 6 -7.42 4.50 6.47
CA MET A 6 -8.21 4.74 5.27
C MET A 6 -8.96 3.48 4.92
N ALA A 7 -10.12 3.66 4.30
CA ALA A 7 -10.84 2.53 3.75
C ALA A 7 -10.31 2.26 2.35
N ILE A 8 -10.00 1.01 2.06
CA ILE A 8 -9.61 0.59 0.73
C ILE A 8 -10.59 -0.45 0.22
N ARG A 9 -10.79 -0.46 -1.08
CA ARG A 9 -11.64 -1.43 -1.73
C ARG A 9 -10.79 -2.27 -2.67
N TYR A 10 -10.84 -3.57 -2.46
CA TYR A 10 -10.09 -4.52 -3.29
C TYR A 10 -10.87 -4.86 -4.56
N GLU A 11 -10.20 -5.52 -5.50
CA GLU A 11 -10.79 -5.90 -6.78
C GLU A 11 -12.05 -6.75 -6.64
N ASP A 12 -12.14 -7.57 -5.61
CA ASP A 12 -13.29 -8.42 -5.38
C ASP A 12 -14.46 -7.68 -4.71
N GLY A 13 -14.31 -6.39 -4.46
CA GLY A 13 -15.34 -5.58 -3.83
C GLY A 13 -15.26 -5.50 -2.33
N LYS A 14 -14.36 -6.25 -1.73
CA LYS A 14 -14.18 -6.23 -0.27
C LYS A 14 -13.61 -4.88 0.17
N ILE A 15 -14.16 -4.32 1.23
CA ILE A 15 -13.69 -3.06 1.80
C ILE A 15 -13.05 -3.33 3.15
N GLU A 16 -11.90 -2.72 3.38
CA GLU A 16 -11.18 -2.91 4.61
C GLU A 16 -10.59 -1.58 5.07
N LYS A 17 -10.60 -1.37 6.38
CA LYS A 17 -9.95 -0.20 6.98
C LYS A 17 -8.51 -0.59 7.30
N VAL A 18 -7.57 0.18 6.79
CA VAL A 18 -6.15 -0.12 6.93
C VAL A 18 -5.39 1.09 7.45
N HIS A 19 -4.23 0.83 8.01
CA HIS A 19 -3.33 1.89 8.47
C HIS A 19 -2.35 2.23 7.34
N VAL A 20 -2.47 3.43 6.80
CA VAL A 20 -1.61 3.87 5.70
C VAL A 20 -0.25 4.28 6.25
N ILE A 21 0.79 3.72 5.66
CA ILE A 21 2.17 4.04 6.03
C ILE A 21 2.70 5.15 5.13
N THR A 22 2.58 4.97 3.83
CA THR A 22 3.03 5.99 2.88
C THR A 22 2.42 5.73 1.50
N PHE A 23 2.60 6.67 0.60
CA PHE A 23 2.24 6.53 -0.79
C PHE A 23 3.50 6.56 -1.64
N LEU A 24 3.49 5.85 -2.74
CA LEU A 24 4.59 5.83 -3.68
C LEU A 24 4.09 6.29 -5.04
N ILE A 25 4.94 6.99 -5.76
CA ILE A 25 4.65 7.44 -7.12
C ILE A 25 5.76 6.93 -8.01
N SER A 26 5.40 6.32 -9.14
CA SER A 26 6.40 5.83 -10.09
C SER A 26 7.21 6.98 -10.67
N GLU A 27 8.39 6.68 -11.21
CA GLU A 27 9.28 7.72 -11.74
C GLU A 27 8.64 8.51 -12.87
N ASP A 28 7.80 7.87 -13.67
CA ASP A 28 7.10 8.55 -14.75
C ASP A 28 5.86 9.32 -14.25
N GLY A 29 5.52 9.21 -12.98
CA GLY A 29 4.37 9.90 -12.40
C GLY A 29 3.03 9.32 -12.79
N MET A 30 3.01 8.21 -13.50
CA MET A 30 1.77 7.67 -14.06
C MET A 30 1.09 6.66 -13.15
N ARG A 31 1.80 6.12 -12.20
CA ARG A 31 1.27 5.09 -11.31
C ARG A 31 1.46 5.46 -9.86
N ASN A 32 0.45 5.19 -9.06
CA ASN A 32 0.49 5.47 -7.64
C ASN A 32 0.26 4.18 -6.86
N TYR A 33 0.91 4.07 -5.71
CA TYR A 33 0.79 2.90 -4.85
C TYR A 33 0.56 3.34 -3.42
N VAL A 34 -0.12 2.50 -2.66
CA VAL A 34 -0.29 2.71 -1.22
C VAL A 34 0.43 1.60 -0.47
N VAL A 35 1.21 1.99 0.53
CA VAL A 35 1.87 1.07 1.45
C VAL A 35 1.09 1.13 2.75
N PHE A 36 0.61 -0.01 3.20
CA PHE A 36 -0.28 -0.05 4.36
C PHE A 36 -0.05 -1.30 5.20
N SER A 37 -0.54 -1.24 6.42
CA SER A 37 -0.56 -2.40 7.30
C SER A 37 -1.98 -2.60 7.80
N LYS A 38 -2.27 -3.82 8.23
CA LYS A 38 -3.55 -4.15 8.83
C LYS A 38 -3.37 -4.31 10.32
N ASP A 39 -4.42 -3.98 11.07
CA ASP A 39 -4.40 -4.20 12.50
C ASP A 39 -4.60 -5.68 12.78
N GLU A 40 -3.56 -6.44 12.58
CA GLU A 40 -3.58 -7.84 12.93
C GLU A 40 -3.00 -7.97 14.32
N THR A 41 -3.85 -8.30 15.26
CA THR A 41 -3.45 -8.31 16.65
C THR A 41 -2.95 -9.65 17.12
N GLN A 42 -2.63 -10.51 16.21
CA GLN A 42 -2.26 -11.82 16.59
C GLN A 42 -0.85 -11.96 16.94
N GLY A 43 -0.23 -10.98 17.38
CA GLY A 43 1.13 -10.99 17.43
C GLY A 43 1.82 -11.64 18.53
N VAL A 44 2.06 -12.87 18.40
CA VAL A 44 3.12 -13.43 19.18
C VAL A 44 4.42 -12.79 18.74
N ASP A 45 4.55 -12.57 17.46
CA ASP A 45 5.71 -11.88 16.91
C ASP A 45 5.28 -10.48 16.58
N ASN A 46 6.04 -9.50 16.94
CA ASN A 46 5.73 -8.14 16.59
C ASN A 46 6.09 -7.81 15.14
N ASP A 47 6.03 -8.80 14.30
CA ASP A 47 6.35 -8.61 12.89
C ASP A 47 5.20 -7.88 12.21
N HIS A 48 5.52 -6.72 11.70
CA HIS A 48 4.55 -5.94 10.95
C HIS A 48 4.58 -6.38 9.50
N VAL A 49 3.47 -6.93 9.05
CA VAL A 49 3.34 -7.26 7.64
C VAL A 49 2.92 -6.01 6.90
N ILE A 50 3.67 -5.69 5.89
CA ILE A 50 3.42 -4.51 5.06
C ILE A 50 2.87 -4.98 3.73
N TYR A 51 1.81 -4.32 3.29
CA TYR A 51 1.16 -4.61 2.02
C TYR A 51 1.35 -3.43 1.07
N ILE A 52 1.46 -3.70 -0.20
CA ILE A 52 1.56 -2.66 -1.22
C ILE A 52 0.56 -2.98 -2.32
N SER A 53 -0.26 -2.02 -2.67
CA SER A 53 -1.22 -2.16 -3.76
C SER A 53 -1.18 -0.95 -4.68
N LYS A 54 -1.53 -1.17 -5.95
CA LYS A 54 -1.62 -0.09 -6.92
C LYS A 54 -2.94 0.63 -6.75
N ILE A 55 -2.92 1.95 -6.75
CA ILE A 55 -4.12 2.76 -6.63
C ILE A 55 -4.72 2.97 -8.00
N ILE A 56 -5.98 2.59 -8.17
CA ILE A 56 -6.74 2.80 -9.40
C ILE A 56 -7.51 4.10 -9.33
N GLU A 57 -8.17 4.35 -8.20
CA GLU A 57 -8.91 5.57 -7.97
C GLU A 57 -8.76 6.01 -6.53
N ASN A 58 -8.85 7.31 -6.33
CA ASN A 58 -8.86 7.88 -4.99
C ASN A 58 -9.95 8.95 -4.93
N THR A 59 -11.11 8.56 -4.45
CA THR A 59 -12.26 9.46 -4.32
C THR A 59 -12.76 9.51 -2.89
N GLY A 60 -11.82 9.43 -1.93
CA GLY A 60 -12.16 9.28 -0.53
C GLY A 60 -12.14 7.83 -0.08
N LEU A 61 -12.37 6.93 -1.01
CA LEU A 61 -12.19 5.49 -0.84
C LEU A 61 -11.13 5.09 -1.85
N LEU A 62 -10.07 4.44 -1.41
CA LEU A 62 -9.02 4.00 -2.31
C LEU A 62 -9.44 2.71 -3.00
N LEU A 63 -9.57 2.77 -4.32
CA LEU A 63 -9.78 1.56 -5.10
C LEU A 63 -8.40 1.04 -5.50
N VAL A 64 -8.07 -0.15 -5.08
CA VAL A 64 -6.72 -0.70 -5.27
C VAL A 64 -6.74 -2.00 -6.06
N GLU A 65 -5.60 -2.30 -6.66
CA GLU A 65 -5.40 -3.50 -7.45
C GLU A 65 -4.10 -4.15 -7.04
N GLU A 66 -4.09 -5.47 -7.03
CA GLU A 66 -2.90 -6.22 -6.69
C GLU A 66 -1.84 -6.05 -7.76
N ILE A 67 -0.59 -5.93 -7.34
CA ILE A 67 0.55 -5.89 -8.26
C ILE A 67 0.86 -7.33 -8.66
N LYS A 68 0.69 -7.66 -9.93
CA LYS A 68 0.82 -9.03 -10.41
C LYS A 68 2.09 -9.29 -11.19
N GLU A 69 2.65 -8.26 -11.82
CA GLU A 69 3.80 -8.42 -12.68
C GLU A 69 5.12 -8.26 -11.93
N ASP A 70 6.06 -9.14 -12.21
CA ASP A 70 7.37 -9.09 -11.56
C ASP A 70 8.12 -7.79 -11.86
N ILE A 71 7.96 -7.29 -13.08
CA ILE A 71 8.61 -6.03 -13.46
C ILE A 71 8.09 -4.89 -12.62
N GLU A 72 6.79 -4.83 -12.42
CA GLU A 72 6.17 -3.80 -11.58
C GLU A 72 6.63 -3.92 -10.13
N TRP A 73 6.73 -5.14 -9.61
CA TRP A 73 7.24 -5.37 -8.26
C TRP A 73 8.65 -4.86 -8.09
N ARG A 74 9.51 -5.05 -9.09
CA ARG A 74 10.88 -4.54 -9.03
C ARG A 74 10.90 -3.03 -8.96
N ASP A 75 10.04 -2.37 -9.74
CA ASP A 75 9.93 -0.91 -9.73
C ASP A 75 9.50 -0.43 -8.34
N VAL A 76 8.51 -1.07 -7.76
CA VAL A 76 8.01 -0.73 -6.44
C VAL A 76 9.08 -0.93 -5.37
N GLN A 77 9.82 -2.02 -5.44
CA GLN A 77 10.93 -2.27 -4.51
C GLN A 77 11.99 -1.18 -4.61
N GLY A 78 12.27 -0.73 -5.83
CA GLY A 78 13.20 0.38 -6.05
C GLY A 78 12.73 1.67 -5.40
N LEU A 79 11.44 1.97 -5.50
CA LEU A 79 10.87 3.15 -4.86
C LEU A 79 10.97 3.05 -3.35
N LEU A 80 10.71 1.89 -2.78
CA LEU A 80 10.85 1.67 -1.34
C LEU A 80 12.28 1.87 -0.87
N LYS A 81 13.25 1.40 -1.63
CA LYS A 81 14.67 1.58 -1.29
C LYS A 81 15.05 3.05 -1.26
N LYS A 82 14.54 3.82 -2.19
CA LYS A 82 14.82 5.26 -2.22
C LYS A 82 14.33 5.93 -0.95
N ILE A 83 13.15 5.57 -0.48
CA ILE A 83 12.60 6.12 0.74
C ILE A 83 13.43 5.68 1.95
N ALA A 84 13.80 4.42 2.00
CA ALA A 84 14.56 3.89 3.12
C ALA A 84 15.96 4.50 3.22
N ASN A 85 16.52 4.92 2.11
CA ASN A 85 17.87 5.47 2.06
C ASN A 85 17.92 7.00 2.05
N SER A 86 16.79 7.62 2.13
CA SER A 86 16.73 9.09 2.11
C SER A 86 16.86 9.72 3.48
#